data_4e4a7a5123615b0ba9cdd0b9b1e8e86d
#
_entry.id   4e4a7a5123615b0ba9cdd0b9b1e8e86d
#
_cell.length_a   1.000
_cell.length_b   1.000
_cell.length_c   1.000
_cell.angle_alpha   90.00
_cell.angle_beta   90.00
_cell.angle_gamma   90.00
#
_symmetry.space_group_name_H-M   'P 1'
#
loop_
_entity.id
_entity.type
_entity.pdbx_description
1 polymer ?
#
loop_
_entity_poly.entity_id
_entity_poly.type
_entity_poly.pdbx_seq_one_letter_code
_entity_poly.pdbx_strand_id
1 'polypeptide(L)'
;MNQADVSKLMSQLKFAVMPSHRRLRCPQGPEGRMLKLRKTVTALFKNERIELYYSRADEARGYAEQLINEAIRYGDCHKATMELADFWLLDKQCVHKLFKVFVPRYQNYNVSYTRMYKAPREYPGWYFKRAVLELRGNPFPPLVPDKMQNRNFIHNVLLDEAKRAYRQEKYAEIAQSLKVAENLSTSVAKDDAGSSSEDEVDRKK
;
A
#
# COMPACT_ATOMS: atom_id res chain seq x y z
N MET A 1 -30.34 -14.15 7.48
CA MET A 1 -29.83 -13.21 6.45
C MET A 1 -30.64 -13.42 5.18
N ASN A 2 -31.23 -12.36 4.66
CA ASN A 2 -31.97 -12.44 3.39
C ASN A 2 -30.99 -12.57 2.22
N GLN A 3 -31.38 -13.30 1.18
CA GLN A 3 -30.54 -13.52 -0.01
C GLN A 3 -30.11 -12.21 -0.69
N ALA A 4 -30.91 -11.15 -0.56
CA ALA A 4 -30.57 -9.79 -1.01
C ALA A 4 -29.44 -9.14 -0.20
N ASP A 5 -29.33 -9.44 1.10
CA ASP A 5 -28.25 -8.91 1.94
C ASP A 5 -26.94 -9.66 1.69
N VAL A 6 -27.04 -10.98 1.42
CA VAL A 6 -25.88 -11.78 0.99
C VAL A 6 -25.36 -11.31 -0.37
N SER A 7 -26.24 -10.94 -1.30
CA SER A 7 -25.80 -10.43 -2.62
C SER A 7 -25.16 -9.04 -2.53
N LYS A 8 -25.53 -8.20 -1.56
CA LYS A 8 -24.85 -6.92 -1.28
C LYS A 8 -23.48 -7.11 -0.63
N LEU A 9 -23.31 -8.18 0.14
CA LEU A 9 -22.02 -8.59 0.71
C LEU A 9 -21.12 -9.31 -0.32
N MET A 10 -21.62 -9.59 -1.53
CA MET A 10 -20.81 -10.11 -2.61
C MET A 10 -19.80 -9.06 -3.05
N SER A 11 -18.59 -9.12 -2.51
CA SER A 11 -17.48 -8.37 -3.05
C SER A 11 -17.25 -8.82 -4.49
N GLN A 12 -17.42 -7.91 -5.45
CA GLN A 12 -17.01 -8.17 -6.83
C GLN A 12 -15.49 -8.39 -6.84
N LEU A 13 -15.04 -9.31 -7.70
CA LEU A 13 -13.61 -9.48 -7.94
C LEU A 13 -13.00 -8.13 -8.29
N LYS A 14 -12.04 -7.68 -7.48
CA LYS A 14 -11.31 -6.40 -7.69
C LYS A 14 -10.35 -6.46 -8.88
N PHE A 15 -10.32 -7.59 -9.54
CA PHE A 15 -9.56 -7.88 -10.73
C PHE A 15 -10.51 -8.36 -11.83
N ALA A 16 -10.60 -7.61 -12.91
CA ALA A 16 -11.40 -8.02 -14.08
C ALA A 16 -10.73 -9.18 -14.79
N VAL A 17 -11.37 -10.33 -14.78
CA VAL A 17 -10.93 -11.48 -15.58
C VAL A 17 -11.44 -11.27 -17.01
N MET A 18 -10.55 -10.84 -17.90
CA MET A 18 -10.88 -10.72 -19.31
C MET A 18 -10.88 -12.11 -19.97
N PRO A 19 -11.91 -12.47 -20.72
CA PRO A 19 -11.89 -13.69 -21.50
C PRO A 19 -10.76 -13.61 -22.53
N SER A 20 -9.76 -14.43 -22.38
CA SER A 20 -8.62 -14.48 -23.29
C SER A 20 -8.42 -15.88 -23.83
N HIS A 21 -7.82 -15.98 -25.03
CA HIS A 21 -7.49 -17.27 -25.59
C HIS A 21 -6.50 -18.02 -24.70
N ARG A 22 -6.84 -19.26 -24.33
CA ARG A 22 -6.02 -20.10 -23.46
C ARG A 22 -4.70 -20.44 -24.14
N ARG A 23 -3.60 -19.88 -23.61
CA ARG A 23 -2.23 -20.08 -24.16
C ARG A 23 -1.38 -21.07 -23.37
N LEU A 24 -1.88 -21.54 -22.23
CA LEU A 24 -1.13 -22.48 -21.40
C LEU A 24 -1.11 -23.86 -22.05
N ARG A 25 0.08 -24.40 -22.31
CA ARG A 25 0.27 -25.75 -22.83
C ARG A 25 -0.24 -26.78 -21.84
N CYS A 26 -0.99 -27.76 -22.34
CA CYS A 26 -1.58 -28.87 -21.58
C CYS A 26 -0.96 -30.19 -22.02
N PRO A 27 0.26 -30.56 -21.60
CA PRO A 27 0.95 -31.77 -22.09
C PRO A 27 0.25 -33.08 -21.69
N GLN A 28 -0.55 -33.04 -20.60
CA GLN A 28 -1.30 -34.19 -20.06
C GLN A 28 -2.81 -33.91 -20.06
N GLY A 29 -3.29 -33.15 -21.04
CA GLY A 29 -4.71 -32.80 -21.14
C GLY A 29 -5.16 -31.83 -20.03
N PRO A 30 -6.48 -31.79 -19.75
CA PRO A 30 -7.05 -30.83 -18.79
C PRO A 30 -6.57 -31.03 -17.35
N GLU A 31 -6.31 -32.26 -16.93
CA GLU A 31 -5.80 -32.56 -15.59
C GLU A 31 -4.40 -32.00 -15.38
N GLY A 32 -3.50 -32.20 -16.33
CA GLY A 32 -2.14 -31.65 -16.26
C GLY A 32 -2.12 -30.11 -16.24
N ARG A 33 -3.06 -29.50 -16.98
CA ARG A 33 -3.26 -28.05 -16.93
C ARG A 33 -3.70 -27.60 -15.54
N MET A 34 -4.69 -28.26 -14.95
CA MET A 34 -5.20 -27.93 -13.62
C MET A 34 -4.12 -28.11 -12.56
N LEU A 35 -3.40 -29.22 -12.60
CA LEU A 35 -2.29 -29.48 -11.67
C LEU A 35 -1.20 -28.40 -11.78
N LYS A 36 -0.87 -27.95 -12.99
CA LYS A 36 0.10 -26.87 -13.22
C LYS A 36 -0.37 -25.54 -12.63
N LEU A 37 -1.65 -25.20 -12.73
CA LEU A 37 -2.23 -24.02 -12.10
C LEU A 37 -2.24 -24.14 -10.58
N ARG A 38 -2.65 -25.28 -10.03
CA ARG A 38 -2.63 -25.54 -8.58
C ARG A 38 -1.22 -25.40 -8.01
N LYS A 39 -0.21 -26.01 -8.64
CA LYS A 39 1.21 -25.83 -8.25
C LYS A 39 1.63 -24.36 -8.27
N THR A 40 1.14 -23.57 -9.22
CA THR A 40 1.48 -22.15 -9.31
C THR A 40 0.81 -21.34 -8.22
N VAL A 41 -0.47 -21.57 -7.94
CA VAL A 41 -1.18 -20.90 -6.86
C VAL A 41 -0.54 -21.25 -5.51
N THR A 42 -0.26 -22.53 -5.26
CA THR A 42 0.45 -22.96 -4.04
C THR A 42 1.81 -22.28 -3.88
N ALA A 43 2.61 -22.21 -4.95
CA ALA A 43 3.91 -21.53 -4.93
C ALA A 43 3.76 -20.03 -4.65
N LEU A 44 2.73 -19.38 -5.19
CA LEU A 44 2.42 -17.97 -4.92
C LEU A 44 2.08 -17.74 -3.45
N PHE A 45 1.25 -18.59 -2.85
CA PHE A 45 0.88 -18.47 -1.43
C PHE A 45 2.05 -18.78 -0.50
N LYS A 46 2.91 -19.73 -0.88
CA LYS A 46 4.10 -20.09 -0.10
C LYS A 46 5.12 -18.97 -0.09
N ASN A 47 5.51 -18.49 -1.27
CA ASN A 47 6.64 -17.58 -1.47
C ASN A 47 6.22 -16.10 -1.56
N GLU A 48 4.95 -15.77 -1.73
CA GLU A 48 4.34 -14.44 -1.89
C GLU A 48 4.83 -13.65 -3.13
N ARG A 49 5.96 -14.02 -3.72
CA ARG A 49 6.50 -13.47 -4.97
C ARG A 49 7.14 -14.59 -5.78
N ILE A 50 6.71 -14.75 -7.02
CA ILE A 50 7.22 -15.77 -7.93
C ILE A 50 7.44 -15.19 -9.33
N GLU A 51 8.47 -15.68 -10.01
CA GLU A 51 8.73 -15.38 -11.41
C GLU A 51 8.34 -16.57 -12.27
N LEU A 52 7.57 -16.33 -13.34
CA LEU A 52 7.10 -17.38 -14.25
C LEU A 52 6.73 -16.81 -15.63
N TYR A 53 6.36 -17.69 -16.55
CA TYR A 53 5.89 -17.28 -17.87
C TYR A 53 4.57 -16.49 -17.76
N TYR A 54 4.46 -15.42 -18.52
CA TYR A 54 3.34 -14.47 -18.49
C TYR A 54 1.97 -15.17 -18.60
N SER A 55 1.81 -16.09 -19.57
CA SER A 55 0.54 -16.79 -19.77
C SER A 55 0.12 -17.61 -18.55
N ARG A 56 1.08 -18.20 -17.85
CA ARG A 56 0.83 -18.96 -16.62
C ARG A 56 0.51 -18.05 -15.44
N ALA A 57 1.18 -16.90 -15.34
CA ALA A 57 0.93 -15.90 -14.34
C ALA A 57 -0.47 -15.31 -14.45
N ASP A 58 -0.86 -14.97 -15.68
CA ASP A 58 -2.14 -14.33 -15.98
C ASP A 58 -3.32 -15.25 -15.62
N GLU A 59 -3.25 -16.53 -16.00
CA GLU A 59 -4.29 -17.49 -15.63
C GLU A 59 -4.32 -17.78 -14.12
N ALA A 60 -3.17 -18.01 -13.48
CA ALA A 60 -3.09 -18.31 -12.06
C ALA A 60 -3.54 -17.14 -11.17
N ARG A 61 -3.34 -15.90 -11.62
CA ARG A 61 -3.77 -14.70 -10.95
C ARG A 61 -5.26 -14.69 -10.66
N GLY A 62 -6.08 -15.00 -11.66
CA GLY A 62 -7.54 -15.02 -11.50
C GLY A 62 -8.01 -16.00 -10.41
N TYR A 63 -7.45 -17.20 -10.39
CA TYR A 63 -7.77 -18.20 -9.38
C TYR A 63 -7.29 -17.82 -7.97
N ALA A 64 -6.11 -17.22 -7.87
CA ALA A 64 -5.59 -16.72 -6.58
C ALA A 64 -6.47 -15.60 -6.01
N GLU A 65 -6.87 -14.64 -6.84
CA GLU A 65 -7.78 -13.56 -6.45
C GLU A 65 -9.13 -14.10 -5.98
N GLN A 66 -9.72 -15.05 -6.74
CA GLN A 66 -10.98 -15.67 -6.37
C GLN A 66 -10.87 -16.41 -5.03
N LEU A 67 -9.81 -17.19 -4.83
CA LEU A 67 -9.61 -17.95 -3.60
C LEU A 67 -9.50 -17.04 -2.37
N ILE A 68 -8.74 -15.94 -2.46
CA ILE A 68 -8.63 -14.96 -1.38
C ILE A 68 -9.97 -14.28 -1.12
N ASN A 69 -10.70 -13.92 -2.17
CA ASN A 69 -11.99 -13.27 -2.05
C ASN A 69 -13.03 -14.17 -1.35
N GLU A 70 -13.10 -15.45 -1.71
CA GLU A 70 -13.96 -16.43 -1.06
C GLU A 70 -13.57 -16.66 0.40
N ALA A 71 -12.27 -16.73 0.69
CA ALA A 71 -11.76 -16.88 2.06
C ALA A 71 -12.10 -15.67 2.96
N ILE A 72 -12.02 -14.44 2.44
CA ILE A 72 -12.40 -13.23 3.17
C ILE A 72 -13.91 -13.19 3.43
N ARG A 73 -14.69 -13.63 2.46
CA ARG A 73 -16.15 -13.55 2.49
C ARG A 73 -16.80 -14.55 3.45
N TYR A 74 -16.37 -15.78 3.42
CA TYR A 74 -17.02 -16.88 4.14
C TYR A 74 -16.22 -17.33 5.39
N GLY A 75 -14.95 -17.01 5.45
CA GLY A 75 -14.08 -17.43 6.56
C GLY A 75 -13.75 -18.94 6.53
N ASP A 76 -13.22 -19.40 7.64
CA ASP A 76 -12.75 -20.78 7.83
C ASP A 76 -13.85 -21.78 8.26
N CYS A 77 -14.98 -21.26 8.79
CA CYS A 77 -16.07 -22.13 9.24
C CYS A 77 -16.95 -22.67 8.09
N HIS A 78 -16.80 -22.13 6.88
CA HIS A 78 -17.60 -22.52 5.72
C HIS A 78 -16.97 -23.72 5.00
N LYS A 79 -17.68 -24.88 5.02
CA LYS A 79 -17.20 -26.14 4.47
C LYS A 79 -16.77 -26.04 3.00
N ALA A 80 -17.59 -25.41 2.15
CA ALA A 80 -17.29 -25.30 0.72
C ALA A 80 -16.04 -24.45 0.46
N THR A 81 -15.80 -23.40 1.25
CA THR A 81 -14.57 -22.58 1.14
C THR A 81 -13.33 -23.36 1.55
N MET A 82 -13.46 -24.22 2.59
CA MET A 82 -12.36 -25.09 3.02
C MET A 82 -12.04 -26.16 1.97
N GLU A 83 -13.06 -26.76 1.36
CA GLU A 83 -12.88 -27.71 0.26
C GLU A 83 -12.24 -27.06 -0.97
N LEU A 84 -12.64 -25.82 -1.29
CA LEU A 84 -12.05 -25.03 -2.37
C LEU A 84 -10.58 -24.69 -2.07
N ALA A 85 -10.27 -24.28 -0.84
CA ALA A 85 -8.90 -24.00 -0.42
C ALA A 85 -8.04 -25.26 -0.47
N ASP A 86 -8.54 -26.38 -0.01
CA ASP A 86 -7.87 -27.68 -0.06
C ASP A 86 -7.62 -28.17 -1.48
N PHE A 87 -8.56 -27.91 -2.37
CA PHE A 87 -8.40 -28.23 -3.80
C PHE A 87 -7.28 -27.39 -4.44
N TRP A 88 -7.26 -26.07 -4.22
CA TRP A 88 -6.29 -25.19 -4.88
C TRP A 88 -4.90 -25.26 -4.26
N LEU A 89 -4.80 -25.43 -2.93
CA LEU A 89 -3.55 -25.42 -2.20
C LEU A 89 -3.09 -26.85 -1.92
N LEU A 90 -2.02 -27.28 -2.56
CA LEU A 90 -1.45 -28.60 -2.38
C LEU A 90 -0.82 -28.77 -1.01
N ASP A 91 -0.20 -27.71 -0.48
CA ASP A 91 0.41 -27.69 0.84
C ASP A 91 -0.62 -27.24 1.90
N LYS A 92 -0.90 -28.09 2.89
CA LYS A 92 -1.84 -27.77 3.98
C LYS A 92 -1.42 -26.55 4.81
N GLN A 93 -0.13 -26.31 4.95
CA GLN A 93 0.39 -25.10 5.61
C GLN A 93 -0.06 -23.81 4.90
N CYS A 94 -0.20 -23.85 3.57
CA CYS A 94 -0.69 -22.70 2.80
C CYS A 94 -2.17 -22.41 3.09
N VAL A 95 -2.98 -23.42 3.45
CA VAL A 95 -4.37 -23.23 3.87
C VAL A 95 -4.40 -22.45 5.21
N HIS A 96 -3.57 -22.83 6.19
CA HIS A 96 -3.43 -22.07 7.42
C HIS A 96 -2.94 -20.63 7.16
N LYS A 97 -1.95 -20.46 6.27
CA LYS A 97 -1.44 -19.15 5.88
C LYS A 97 -2.54 -18.29 5.22
N LEU A 98 -3.42 -18.90 4.41
CA LEU A 98 -4.56 -18.21 3.80
C LEU A 98 -5.46 -17.57 4.86
N PHE A 99 -5.94 -18.34 5.84
CA PHE A 99 -6.91 -17.85 6.82
C PHE A 99 -6.25 -17.01 7.94
N LYS A 100 -5.05 -17.34 8.39
CA LYS A 100 -4.39 -16.64 9.50
C LYS A 100 -3.59 -15.40 9.08
N VAL A 101 -3.09 -15.35 7.85
CA VAL A 101 -2.24 -14.24 7.38
C VAL A 101 -2.91 -13.43 6.29
N PHE A 102 -3.42 -14.06 5.23
CA PHE A 102 -3.92 -13.31 4.08
C PHE A 102 -5.31 -12.74 4.31
N VAL A 103 -6.21 -13.44 4.97
CA VAL A 103 -7.55 -12.92 5.27
C VAL A 103 -7.47 -11.63 6.10
N PRO A 104 -6.79 -11.56 7.27
CA PRO A 104 -6.65 -10.32 8.01
C PRO A 104 -5.91 -9.23 7.25
N ARG A 105 -4.88 -9.59 6.45
CA ARG A 105 -4.14 -8.63 5.64
C ARG A 105 -5.00 -7.93 4.60
N TYR A 106 -5.92 -8.65 3.97
CA TYR A 106 -6.69 -8.17 2.82
C TYR A 106 -8.13 -7.78 3.13
N GLN A 107 -8.61 -7.95 4.35
CA GLN A 107 -9.98 -7.65 4.74
C GLN A 107 -10.40 -6.22 4.38
N ASN A 108 -9.52 -5.25 4.58
CA ASN A 108 -9.78 -3.83 4.33
C ASN A 108 -9.25 -3.34 2.97
N TYR A 109 -8.80 -4.24 2.11
CA TYR A 109 -8.26 -3.85 0.80
C TYR A 109 -9.35 -3.50 -0.20
N ASN A 110 -9.24 -2.34 -0.83
CA ASN A 110 -10.16 -1.88 -1.89
C ASN A 110 -9.61 -2.12 -3.31
N VAL A 111 -8.41 -2.67 -3.44
CA VAL A 111 -7.73 -2.96 -4.71
C VAL A 111 -7.46 -4.45 -4.85
N SER A 112 -7.04 -4.90 -6.04
CA SER A 112 -6.64 -6.30 -6.27
C SER A 112 -5.59 -6.77 -5.27
N TYR A 113 -5.64 -8.02 -4.87
CA TYR A 113 -4.70 -8.62 -3.91
C TYR A 113 -3.35 -8.95 -4.53
N THR A 114 -3.30 -9.10 -5.86
CA THR A 114 -2.09 -9.44 -6.60
C THR A 114 -1.58 -8.28 -7.44
N ARG A 115 -0.28 -8.26 -7.69
CA ARG A 115 0.37 -7.42 -8.70
C ARG A 115 1.12 -8.30 -9.68
N MET A 116 1.17 -7.87 -10.92
CA MET A 116 1.93 -8.55 -11.95
C MET A 116 2.82 -7.54 -12.69
N TYR A 117 4.10 -7.83 -12.75
CA TYR A 117 5.11 -7.03 -13.43
C TYR A 117 5.71 -7.82 -14.59
N LYS A 118 6.06 -7.14 -15.66
CA LYS A 118 6.84 -7.76 -16.74
C LYS A 118 8.27 -7.90 -16.26
N ALA A 119 8.79 -9.12 -16.29
CA ALA A 119 10.21 -9.37 -16.03
C ALA A 119 11.08 -9.05 -17.25
N PRO A 120 12.36 -8.70 -17.04
CA PRO A 120 13.32 -8.56 -18.12
C PRO A 120 13.39 -9.84 -18.96
N ARG A 121 13.66 -9.67 -20.23
CA ARG A 121 13.84 -10.81 -21.14
C ARG A 121 15.32 -11.16 -21.20
N GLU A 122 15.63 -12.41 -20.93
CA GLU A 122 16.99 -12.92 -21.02
C GLU A 122 17.31 -13.36 -22.45
N TYR A 123 18.48 -13.01 -22.95
CA TYR A 123 19.00 -13.53 -24.20
C TYR A 123 19.56 -14.97 -23.96
N PRO A 124 19.30 -15.97 -24.82
CA PRO A 124 18.57 -15.93 -26.10
C PRO A 124 17.06 -16.14 -25.99
N GLY A 125 16.49 -16.25 -24.79
CA GLY A 125 15.09 -16.57 -24.53
C GLY A 125 14.09 -15.42 -24.69
N TRP A 126 14.39 -14.40 -25.46
CA TRP A 126 13.58 -13.19 -25.61
C TRP A 126 12.16 -13.41 -26.18
N TYR A 127 11.89 -14.57 -26.78
CA TYR A 127 10.58 -14.96 -27.27
C TYR A 127 9.56 -15.19 -26.13
N PHE A 128 10.05 -15.62 -24.98
CA PHE A 128 9.18 -16.00 -23.87
C PHE A 128 9.02 -14.81 -22.92
N LYS A 129 7.78 -14.29 -22.90
CA LYS A 129 7.43 -13.23 -21.96
C LYS A 129 7.40 -13.82 -20.55
N ARG A 130 8.24 -13.32 -19.66
CA ARG A 130 8.22 -13.61 -18.23
C ARG A 130 7.47 -12.52 -17.46
N ALA A 131 6.93 -12.89 -16.34
CA ALA A 131 6.26 -12.00 -15.42
C ALA A 131 6.60 -12.37 -13.97
N VAL A 132 6.69 -11.37 -13.13
CA VAL A 132 6.73 -11.53 -11.69
C VAL A 132 5.32 -11.33 -11.16
N LEU A 133 4.79 -12.36 -10.53
CA LEU A 133 3.50 -12.32 -9.84
C LEU A 133 3.75 -12.24 -8.34
N GLU A 134 3.18 -11.23 -7.71
CA GLU A 134 3.32 -11.04 -6.27
C GLU A 134 1.99 -10.75 -5.57
N LEU A 135 1.91 -11.14 -4.31
CA LEU A 135 0.85 -10.76 -3.39
C LEU A 135 1.20 -9.40 -2.76
N ARG A 136 0.24 -8.50 -2.68
CA ARG A 136 0.44 -7.17 -2.06
C ARG A 136 0.72 -7.31 -0.57
N GLY A 137 1.52 -6.40 -0.03
CA GLY A 137 1.89 -6.43 1.39
C GLY A 137 2.87 -7.55 1.76
N ASN A 138 3.57 -8.13 0.77
CA ASN A 138 4.63 -9.09 1.01
C ASN A 138 5.85 -8.43 1.69
N PRO A 139 6.70 -9.22 2.38
CA PRO A 139 7.85 -8.70 3.12
C PRO A 139 9.02 -8.26 2.22
N PHE A 140 8.93 -8.47 0.91
CA PHE A 140 10.02 -8.16 -0.02
C PHE A 140 10.02 -6.67 -0.40
N PRO A 141 11.18 -6.09 -0.71
CA PRO A 141 11.26 -4.72 -1.19
C PRO A 141 10.48 -4.55 -2.50
N PRO A 142 9.92 -3.35 -2.77
CA PRO A 142 9.16 -3.10 -3.99
C PRO A 142 10.03 -3.27 -5.23
N LEU A 143 9.50 -3.94 -6.26
CA LEU A 143 10.20 -4.17 -7.54
C LEU A 143 10.40 -2.88 -8.33
N VAL A 144 9.43 -1.97 -8.25
CA VAL A 144 9.54 -0.64 -8.83
C VAL A 144 9.82 0.31 -7.68
N PRO A 145 11.02 0.92 -7.61
CA PRO A 145 11.33 1.86 -6.55
C PRO A 145 10.40 3.07 -6.66
N ASP A 146 9.77 3.40 -5.54
CA ASP A 146 8.92 4.57 -5.45
C ASP A 146 9.83 5.81 -5.40
N LYS A 147 9.71 6.72 -6.38
CA LYS A 147 10.53 7.95 -6.43
C LYS A 147 10.36 8.80 -5.16
N MET A 148 9.25 8.65 -4.47
CA MET A 148 8.97 9.30 -3.19
C MET A 148 9.75 8.71 -2.00
N GLN A 149 10.24 7.48 -2.08
CA GLN A 149 11.02 6.85 -1.01
C GLN A 149 12.48 7.31 -0.93
N ASN A 150 12.91 8.16 -1.86
CA ASN A 150 14.21 8.83 -1.78
C ASN A 150 14.35 9.70 -0.51
N ARG A 151 13.26 10.01 0.19
CA ARG A 151 13.28 10.72 1.47
C ARG A 151 14.12 10.03 2.54
N ASN A 152 14.21 8.70 2.50
CA ASN A 152 14.96 7.90 3.48
C ASN A 152 16.46 7.79 3.17
N PHE A 153 16.94 8.36 2.07
CA PHE A 153 18.37 8.46 1.84
C PHE A 153 19.01 9.47 2.80
N ILE A 154 20.16 9.11 3.35
CA ILE A 154 20.90 9.90 4.34
C ILE A 154 21.04 11.37 3.93
N HIS A 155 21.42 11.64 2.68
CA HIS A 155 21.57 13.00 2.19
C HIS A 155 20.24 13.79 2.18
N ASN A 156 19.11 13.14 1.91
CA ASN A 156 17.80 13.79 1.94
C ASN A 156 17.31 14.02 3.36
N VAL A 157 17.58 13.08 4.27
CA VAL A 157 17.29 13.25 5.70
C VAL A 157 18.09 14.42 6.28
N LEU A 158 19.39 14.49 5.99
CA LEU A 158 20.25 15.59 6.42
C LEU A 158 19.79 16.94 5.84
N LEU A 159 19.37 16.94 4.58
CA LEU A 159 18.87 18.16 3.92
C LEU A 159 17.54 18.64 4.53
N ASP A 160 16.65 17.72 4.89
CA ASP A 160 15.38 18.05 5.52
C ASP A 160 15.58 18.56 6.96
N GLU A 161 16.51 17.99 7.71
CA GLU A 161 16.90 18.52 9.03
C GLU A 161 17.58 19.87 8.94
N ALA A 162 18.46 20.09 7.98
CA ALA A 162 19.08 21.41 7.75
C ALA A 162 18.02 22.47 7.39
N LYS A 163 17.05 22.13 6.54
CA LYS A 163 15.93 23.04 6.24
C LYS A 163 15.08 23.34 7.47
N ARG A 164 14.87 22.36 8.33
CA ARG A 164 14.11 22.51 9.56
C ARG A 164 14.84 23.44 10.53
N ALA A 165 16.13 23.22 10.74
CA ALA A 165 16.96 24.07 11.60
C ALA A 165 16.97 25.53 11.10
N TYR A 166 17.20 25.76 9.81
CA TYR A 166 17.15 27.08 9.21
C TYR A 166 15.80 27.78 9.39
N ARG A 167 14.70 27.09 9.24
CA ARG A 167 13.37 27.67 9.50
C ARG A 167 13.20 28.06 10.96
N GLN A 168 13.67 27.24 11.89
CA GLN A 168 13.59 27.54 13.32
C GLN A 168 14.40 28.80 13.67
N GLU A 169 15.61 28.92 13.13
CA GLU A 169 16.45 30.13 13.31
C GLU A 169 15.73 31.37 12.77
N LYS A 170 15.17 31.28 11.53
CA LYS A 170 14.46 32.42 10.94
C LYS A 170 13.19 32.80 11.71
N TYR A 171 12.45 31.84 12.20
CA TYR A 171 11.29 32.13 13.05
C TYR A 171 11.71 32.74 14.40
N ALA A 172 12.83 32.29 14.98
CA ALA A 172 13.36 32.90 16.20
C ALA A 172 13.80 34.36 15.97
N GLU A 173 14.49 34.64 14.86
CA GLU A 173 14.87 36.02 14.48
C GLU A 173 13.62 36.92 14.32
N ILE A 174 12.61 36.46 13.63
CA ILE A 174 11.34 37.19 13.43
C ILE A 174 10.65 37.43 14.78
N ALA A 175 10.58 36.40 15.62
CA ALA A 175 9.97 36.52 16.93
C ALA A 175 10.72 37.54 17.85
N GLN A 176 12.06 37.60 17.75
CA GLN A 176 12.85 38.58 18.46
C GLN A 176 12.60 40.01 17.93
N SER A 177 12.56 40.18 16.60
CA SER A 177 12.26 41.47 16.00
C SER A 177 10.86 42.01 16.36
N LEU A 178 9.86 41.13 16.41
CA LEU A 178 8.49 41.47 16.84
C LEU A 178 8.46 41.88 18.32
N LYS A 179 9.15 41.17 19.20
CA LYS A 179 9.25 41.56 20.63
C LYS A 179 9.92 42.90 20.84
N VAL A 180 10.97 43.18 20.06
CA VAL A 180 11.65 44.49 20.10
C VAL A 180 10.69 45.60 19.62
N ALA A 181 9.94 45.35 18.55
CA ALA A 181 8.96 46.32 18.04
C ALA A 181 7.80 46.57 19.05
N GLU A 182 7.30 45.52 19.70
CA GLU A 182 6.29 45.64 20.76
C GLU A 182 6.80 46.42 21.98
N ASN A 183 8.03 46.16 22.39
CA ASN A 183 8.67 46.90 23.51
C ASN A 183 8.87 48.37 23.17
N LEU A 184 9.26 48.71 21.94
CA LEU A 184 9.36 50.08 21.46
C LEU A 184 8.01 50.81 21.43
N SER A 185 6.96 50.12 20.93
CA SER A 185 5.62 50.69 20.90
C SER A 185 5.03 50.92 22.30
N THR A 186 5.34 50.05 23.27
CA THR A 186 4.90 50.20 24.65
C THR A 186 5.71 51.27 25.41
N SER A 187 6.96 51.54 25.04
CA SER A 187 7.74 52.65 25.62
C SER A 187 7.24 54.00 25.12
N VAL A 188 6.99 54.14 23.82
CA VAL A 188 6.44 55.39 23.23
C VAL A 188 5.07 55.72 23.82
N ALA A 189 4.21 54.72 23.99
CA ALA A 189 2.90 54.93 24.61
C ALA A 189 2.96 55.34 26.11
N LYS A 190 4.05 55.02 26.79
CA LYS A 190 4.27 55.47 28.19
C LYS A 190 4.82 56.89 28.27
N ASP A 191 5.64 57.30 27.31
CA ASP A 191 6.19 58.64 27.23
C ASP A 191 5.10 59.65 26.84
N ASP A 192 4.16 59.30 25.96
CA ASP A 192 2.98 60.12 25.62
C ASP A 192 1.97 60.28 26.78
N ALA A 193 1.86 59.26 27.64
CA ALA A 193 0.99 59.30 28.81
C ALA A 193 1.60 60.09 29.98
N GLY A 194 2.94 60.28 30.02
CA GLY A 194 3.64 61.07 31.03
C GLY A 194 3.62 62.59 30.78
N SER A 195 3.53 63.02 29.51
CA SER A 195 3.51 64.44 29.16
C SER A 195 2.14 65.14 29.33
N SER A 196 1.06 64.37 29.37
CA SER A 196 -0.29 64.90 29.52
C SER A 196 -0.69 65.18 31.00
N SER A 197 0.12 64.78 31.98
CA SER A 197 -0.18 64.97 33.40
C SER A 197 0.49 66.21 34.04
N GLU A 198 1.46 66.88 33.36
CA GLU A 198 2.11 68.07 33.86
C GLU A 198 1.44 69.40 33.47
N ASP A 199 0.64 69.38 32.40
CA ASP A 199 -0.04 70.60 31.92
C ASP A 199 -1.39 70.91 32.61
N GLU A 200 -1.89 70.05 33.50
CA GLU A 200 -3.17 70.24 34.17
C GLU A 200 -3.06 70.83 35.58
N VAL A 201 -1.83 71.05 36.13
CA VAL A 201 -1.64 71.56 37.47
C VAL A 201 -1.45 73.08 37.48
N ASP A 202 -1.09 73.75 36.37
CA ASP A 202 -0.83 75.20 36.29
C ASP A 202 -2.03 76.06 35.88
N ARG A 203 -3.25 75.50 35.74
CA ARG A 203 -4.45 76.30 35.45
C ARG A 203 -5.43 76.52 36.60
N LYS A 204 -5.02 76.20 37.82
CA LYS A 204 -5.79 76.56 39.04
C LYS A 204 -4.96 77.26 40.06
N LYS A 205 -4.57 78.50 39.77
CA LYS A 205 -4.30 79.49 40.75
C LYS A 205 -4.72 80.88 40.24
#